data_6b34879f274b414faf8c0267d5b8e8d4
#
_entry.id   6b34879f274b414faf8c0267d5b8e8d4
#
_cell.length_a   1.000
_cell.length_b   1.000
_cell.length_c   1.000
_cell.angle_alpha   90.00
_cell.angle_beta   90.00
_cell.angle_gamma   90.00
#
_symmetry.space_group_name_H-M   'P 1'
#
loop_
_entity.id
_entity.type
_entity.pdbx_description
1 polymer ?
#
loop_
_entity_poly.entity_id
_entity_poly.type
_entity_poly.pdbx_seq_one_letter_code
_entity_poly.pdbx_strand_id
1 'polypeptide(L)'
;EIVNFKIKSKKNELDFYQDEHPREGIDLTTLSRLKPVFKNNGTVTAGNSSGINDGAAVVTLMSDSEAENRQIKKLAKIKSWASCGVDPSLMGTGPIPSTKKALKLAGWNIKDIDLFEINEAFAAQSLAVLKTLSIPQEKVNVNGGAIALGHPIGASGTRILVTLIHEMIKRDAKKGLATLCIGGGMGIAMCIER
;
A
#
# COMPACT_ATOMS: atom_id res chain seq x y z
N GLU A 1 12.61 0.69 7.41
CA GLU A 1 12.18 -0.31 6.42
C GLU A 1 13.05 -0.35 5.16
N ILE A 2 13.62 0.80 4.79
CA ILE A 2 14.48 0.92 3.60
C ILE A 2 15.83 0.28 3.87
N VAL A 3 16.29 -0.55 2.95
CA VAL A 3 17.62 -1.14 2.96
C VAL A 3 18.52 -0.35 2.02
N ASN A 4 19.65 0.12 2.54
CA ASN A 4 20.65 0.79 1.72
C ASN A 4 21.22 -0.17 0.67
N PHE A 5 21.24 0.24 -0.59
CA PHE A 5 21.71 -0.55 -1.71
C PHE A 5 22.84 0.17 -2.46
N LYS A 6 23.93 -0.57 -2.75
CA LYS A 6 25.06 -0.04 -3.48
C LYS A 6 24.93 -0.29 -4.98
N ILE A 7 24.85 0.78 -5.77
CA ILE A 7 24.81 0.72 -7.22
C ILE A 7 26.22 0.90 -7.76
N LYS A 8 26.73 -0.09 -8.47
CA LYS A 8 28.01 0.02 -9.17
C LYS A 8 27.81 0.62 -10.55
N SER A 9 28.31 1.82 -10.74
CA SER A 9 28.49 2.45 -12.06
C SER A 9 29.90 2.18 -12.57
N LYS A 10 30.13 2.33 -13.89
CA LYS A 10 31.45 2.11 -14.51
C LYS A 10 32.60 2.88 -13.85
N LYS A 11 32.32 3.97 -13.15
CA LYS A 11 33.33 4.87 -12.57
C LYS A 11 33.19 5.07 -11.05
N ASN A 12 32.00 4.83 -10.47
CA ASN A 12 31.72 5.15 -9.07
C ASN A 12 30.78 4.11 -8.46
N GLU A 13 30.85 3.95 -7.15
CA GLU A 13 29.86 3.24 -6.34
C GLU A 13 28.97 4.31 -5.70
N LEU A 14 27.64 4.17 -5.83
CA LEU A 14 26.65 5.09 -5.28
C LEU A 14 25.81 4.35 -4.24
N ASP A 15 25.71 4.92 -3.06
CA ASP A 15 24.77 4.46 -2.05
C ASP A 15 23.36 4.94 -2.40
N PHE A 16 22.44 4.00 -2.58
CA PHE A 16 21.04 4.27 -2.89
C PHE A 16 20.18 3.90 -1.67
N TYR A 17 19.64 4.90 -0.99
CA TYR A 17 18.93 4.73 0.27
C TYR A 17 17.71 5.67 0.42
N GLN A 18 17.44 6.48 -0.59
CA GLN A 18 16.36 7.45 -0.57
C GLN A 18 15.43 7.24 -1.77
N ASP A 19 14.12 7.31 -1.54
CA ASP A 19 13.15 7.31 -2.62
C ASP A 19 13.28 8.55 -3.48
N GLU A 20 13.34 8.38 -4.82
CA GLU A 20 13.54 9.48 -5.78
C GLU A 20 12.23 10.12 -6.22
N HIS A 21 11.10 9.43 -6.04
CA HIS A 21 9.81 9.87 -6.55
C HIS A 21 9.19 11.06 -5.81
N PRO A 22 9.33 11.19 -4.47
CA PRO A 22 8.76 12.31 -3.73
C PRO A 22 9.28 13.65 -4.26
N ARG A 23 8.38 14.61 -4.43
CA ARG A 23 8.69 15.94 -4.95
C ARG A 23 8.51 16.98 -3.88
N GLU A 24 9.55 17.74 -3.60
CA GLU A 24 9.51 18.87 -2.69
C GLU A 24 8.77 20.07 -3.30
N GLY A 25 8.20 20.92 -2.45
CA GLY A 25 7.59 22.19 -2.85
C GLY A 25 6.26 22.05 -3.60
N ILE A 26 5.59 20.91 -3.54
CA ILE A 26 4.26 20.73 -4.14
C ILE A 26 3.21 21.44 -3.27
N ASP A 27 2.42 22.30 -3.92
CA ASP A 27 1.29 22.99 -3.32
C ASP A 27 0.00 22.86 -4.17
N LEU A 28 -1.12 23.28 -3.61
CA LEU A 28 -2.41 23.25 -4.31
C LEU A 28 -2.42 24.09 -5.59
N THR A 29 -1.67 25.19 -5.62
CA THR A 29 -1.56 26.07 -6.79
C THR A 29 -0.89 25.34 -7.94
N THR A 30 0.21 24.66 -7.67
CA THR A 30 0.92 23.84 -8.64
C THR A 30 0.05 22.68 -9.14
N LEU A 31 -0.62 21.96 -8.23
CA LEU A 31 -1.49 20.85 -8.58
C LEU A 31 -2.70 21.27 -9.41
N SER A 32 -3.29 22.43 -9.14
CA SER A 32 -4.46 22.95 -9.86
C SER A 32 -4.19 23.30 -11.33
N ARG A 33 -2.93 23.49 -11.72
CA ARG A 33 -2.51 23.78 -13.10
C ARG A 33 -2.33 22.53 -13.95
N LEU A 34 -2.35 21.34 -13.33
CA LEU A 34 -2.15 20.09 -14.05
C LEU A 34 -3.39 19.74 -14.88
N LYS A 35 -3.14 19.30 -16.11
CA LYS A 35 -4.21 18.91 -17.02
C LYS A 35 -4.72 17.50 -16.71
N PRO A 36 -6.00 17.23 -16.87
CA PRO A 36 -6.55 15.88 -16.83
C PRO A 36 -5.92 14.96 -17.88
N VAL A 37 -5.63 13.71 -17.50
CA VAL A 37 -4.90 12.76 -18.36
C VAL A 37 -5.82 11.85 -19.18
N PHE A 38 -6.96 11.44 -18.61
CA PHE A 38 -7.81 10.40 -19.21
C PHE A 38 -9.08 10.94 -19.88
N LYS A 39 -9.61 12.05 -19.41
CA LYS A 39 -10.90 12.56 -19.85
C LYS A 39 -10.86 14.09 -19.91
N ASN A 40 -11.36 14.67 -20.98
CA ASN A 40 -11.56 16.12 -21.06
C ASN A 40 -12.45 16.57 -19.89
N ASN A 41 -12.04 17.61 -19.18
CA ASN A 41 -12.68 18.08 -17.96
C ASN A 41 -12.75 17.03 -16.84
N GLY A 42 -11.85 16.05 -16.85
CA GLY A 42 -11.70 15.07 -15.78
C GLY A 42 -10.97 15.63 -14.57
N THR A 43 -10.85 14.83 -13.52
CA THR A 43 -10.19 15.21 -12.25
C THR A 43 -8.88 14.48 -12.01
N VAL A 44 -8.57 13.45 -12.80
CA VAL A 44 -7.35 12.65 -12.64
C VAL A 44 -6.21 13.30 -13.42
N THR A 45 -5.16 13.69 -12.70
CA THR A 45 -3.97 14.36 -13.23
C THR A 45 -2.70 13.62 -12.78
N ALA A 46 -1.54 13.99 -13.30
CA ALA A 46 -0.26 13.47 -12.84
C ALA A 46 0.02 13.76 -11.36
N GLY A 47 -0.61 14.77 -10.76
CA GLY A 47 -0.40 15.15 -9.37
C GLY A 47 -1.24 14.37 -8.36
N ASN A 48 -2.24 13.60 -8.83
CA ASN A 48 -3.10 12.78 -7.99
C ASN A 48 -3.20 11.32 -8.46
N SER A 49 -2.17 10.90 -9.20
CA SER A 49 -1.95 9.54 -9.68
C SER A 49 -0.59 9.06 -9.23
N SER A 50 -0.44 7.77 -8.97
CA SER A 50 0.87 7.19 -8.72
C SER A 50 1.77 7.23 -9.95
N GLY A 51 3.08 7.28 -9.76
CA GLY A 51 4.04 7.01 -10.82
C GLY A 51 4.15 5.51 -11.09
N ILE A 52 4.73 5.16 -12.24
CA ILE A 52 5.22 3.80 -12.53
C ILE A 52 6.70 3.81 -12.19
N ASN A 53 7.10 3.00 -11.22
CA ASN A 53 8.42 3.04 -10.62
C ASN A 53 9.05 1.66 -10.58
N ASP A 54 10.37 1.63 -10.52
CA ASP A 54 11.11 0.43 -10.13
C ASP A 54 11.13 0.31 -8.62
N GLY A 55 11.17 -0.92 -8.11
CA GLY A 55 11.24 -1.17 -6.69
C GLY A 55 11.26 -2.66 -6.36
N ALA A 56 11.77 -2.97 -5.18
CA ALA A 56 11.79 -4.33 -4.65
C ALA A 56 11.43 -4.32 -3.17
N ALA A 57 10.73 -5.36 -2.73
CA ALA A 57 10.41 -5.57 -1.33
C ALA A 57 10.38 -7.07 -1.03
N VAL A 58 10.83 -7.45 0.14
CA VAL A 58 10.96 -8.86 0.54
C VAL A 58 10.42 -9.07 1.95
N VAL A 59 9.67 -10.15 2.14
CA VAL A 59 9.29 -10.68 3.44
C VAL A 59 9.61 -12.16 3.51
N THR A 60 10.06 -12.63 4.67
CA THR A 60 10.23 -14.06 4.92
C THR A 60 8.96 -14.60 5.59
N LEU A 61 8.39 -15.64 5.00
CA LEU A 61 7.20 -16.33 5.52
C LEU A 61 7.58 -17.72 6.01
N MET A 62 7.02 -18.11 7.15
CA MET A 62 7.13 -19.46 7.68
C MET A 62 5.94 -19.79 8.57
N SER A 63 5.77 -21.06 8.93
CA SER A 63 4.75 -21.46 9.91
C SER A 63 5.14 -20.99 11.32
N ASP A 64 4.14 -20.84 12.20
CA ASP A 64 4.37 -20.53 13.61
C ASP A 64 5.35 -21.52 14.26
N SER A 65 5.13 -22.82 14.02
CA SER A 65 5.99 -23.89 14.55
C SER A 65 7.44 -23.79 14.07
N GLU A 66 7.67 -23.44 12.80
CA GLU A 66 9.02 -23.28 12.27
C GLU A 66 9.71 -22.04 12.85
N ALA A 67 8.97 -20.95 13.04
CA ALA A 67 9.53 -19.76 13.70
C ALA A 67 9.94 -20.05 15.15
N GLU A 68 9.14 -20.85 15.88
CA GLU A 68 9.44 -21.28 17.24
C GLU A 68 10.65 -22.21 17.28
N ASN A 69 10.70 -23.23 16.42
CA ASN A 69 11.83 -24.16 16.33
C ASN A 69 13.15 -23.46 16.05
N ARG A 70 13.14 -22.42 15.21
CA ARG A 70 14.32 -21.62 14.88
C ARG A 70 14.55 -20.44 15.81
N GLN A 71 13.72 -20.23 16.80
CA GLN A 71 13.78 -19.08 17.72
C GLN A 71 13.79 -17.73 16.99
N ILE A 72 13.06 -17.63 15.87
CA ILE A 72 12.95 -16.41 15.08
C ILE A 72 11.83 -15.55 15.65
N LYS A 73 12.16 -14.29 15.94
CA LYS A 73 11.17 -13.30 16.37
C LYS A 73 10.19 -13.01 15.25
N LYS A 74 8.93 -13.34 15.46
CA LYS A 74 7.84 -12.99 14.54
C LYS A 74 7.57 -11.48 14.60
N LEU A 75 7.53 -10.81 13.46
CA LEU A 75 7.20 -9.39 13.36
C LEU A 75 5.69 -9.17 13.35
N ALA A 76 4.97 -10.04 12.64
CA ALA A 76 3.51 -10.08 12.57
C ALA A 76 3.05 -11.48 12.17
N LYS A 77 1.77 -11.76 12.36
CA LYS A 77 1.09 -12.98 11.91
C LYS A 77 0.05 -12.64 10.86
N ILE A 78 0.03 -13.37 9.76
CA ILE A 78 -1.04 -13.26 8.77
C ILE A 78 -2.29 -13.92 9.34
N LYS A 79 -3.33 -13.11 9.54
CA LYS A 79 -4.62 -13.57 10.08
C LYS A 79 -5.53 -14.12 8.99
N SER A 80 -5.60 -13.39 7.89
CA SER A 80 -6.40 -13.75 6.72
C SER A 80 -5.97 -12.96 5.50
N TRP A 81 -6.37 -13.45 4.33
CA TRP A 81 -6.30 -12.69 3.08
C TRP A 81 -7.47 -13.07 2.18
N ALA A 82 -7.81 -12.20 1.23
CA ALA A 82 -8.83 -12.48 0.25
C ALA A 82 -8.59 -11.68 -1.03
N SER A 83 -8.86 -12.31 -2.17
CA SER A 83 -8.99 -11.64 -3.46
C SER A 83 -10.43 -11.66 -3.93
N CYS A 84 -10.83 -10.64 -4.69
CA CYS A 84 -12.15 -10.50 -5.28
C CYS A 84 -12.05 -9.86 -6.66
N GLY A 85 -12.96 -10.23 -7.56
CA GLY A 85 -13.18 -9.56 -8.84
C GLY A 85 -14.22 -8.45 -8.71
N VAL A 86 -14.10 -7.44 -9.56
CA VAL A 86 -15.08 -6.37 -9.80
C VAL A 86 -15.17 -6.12 -11.30
N ASP A 87 -16.15 -5.33 -11.71
CA ASP A 87 -16.23 -4.87 -13.10
C ASP A 87 -14.90 -4.18 -13.50
N PRO A 88 -14.26 -4.57 -14.63
CA PRO A 88 -13.01 -3.96 -15.07
C PRO A 88 -13.07 -2.44 -15.23
N SER A 89 -14.22 -1.88 -15.59
CA SER A 89 -14.43 -0.42 -15.67
C SER A 89 -14.38 0.28 -14.32
N LEU A 90 -14.54 -0.48 -13.22
CA LEU A 90 -14.48 -0.05 -11.85
C LEU A 90 -13.28 -0.66 -11.09
N MET A 91 -12.22 -0.97 -11.80
CA MET A 91 -11.02 -1.66 -11.30
C MET A 91 -10.55 -1.14 -9.94
N GLY A 92 -10.54 0.17 -9.75
CA GLY A 92 -10.11 0.81 -8.50
C GLY A 92 -10.93 0.45 -7.26
N THR A 93 -12.12 -0.14 -7.43
CA THR A 93 -12.98 -0.54 -6.32
C THR A 93 -12.69 -1.96 -5.80
N GLY A 94 -11.80 -2.71 -6.43
CA GLY A 94 -11.40 -4.05 -6.02
C GLY A 94 -11.04 -4.20 -4.54
N PRO A 95 -10.37 -3.24 -3.88
CA PRO A 95 -10.11 -3.24 -2.44
C PRO A 95 -11.36 -3.36 -1.56
N ILE A 96 -12.51 -2.87 -2.03
CA ILE A 96 -13.76 -2.87 -1.23
C ILE A 96 -14.22 -4.30 -0.92
N PRO A 97 -14.56 -5.15 -1.91
CA PRO A 97 -15.00 -6.51 -1.62
C PRO A 97 -13.88 -7.39 -1.05
N SER A 98 -12.63 -7.20 -1.44
CA SER A 98 -11.52 -7.98 -0.88
C SER A 98 -11.27 -7.67 0.59
N THR A 99 -11.33 -6.41 1.01
CA THR A 99 -11.24 -6.01 2.43
C THR A 99 -12.40 -6.59 3.24
N LYS A 100 -13.64 -6.47 2.77
CA LYS A 100 -14.80 -7.05 3.46
C LYS A 100 -14.65 -8.56 3.66
N LYS A 101 -14.18 -9.26 2.63
CA LYS A 101 -13.97 -10.72 2.67
C LYS A 101 -12.82 -11.10 3.61
N ALA A 102 -11.69 -10.38 3.56
CA ALA A 102 -10.55 -10.63 4.46
C ALA A 102 -10.93 -10.40 5.92
N LEU A 103 -11.63 -9.29 6.23
CA LEU A 103 -12.14 -9.02 7.58
C LEU A 103 -13.08 -10.11 8.07
N LYS A 104 -14.02 -10.57 7.23
CA LYS A 104 -14.92 -11.68 7.58
C LYS A 104 -14.15 -12.96 7.92
N LEU A 105 -13.13 -13.29 7.15
CA LEU A 105 -12.26 -14.46 7.40
C LEU A 105 -11.43 -14.30 8.67
N ALA A 106 -11.02 -13.10 9.02
CA ALA A 106 -10.31 -12.79 10.26
C ALA A 106 -11.23 -12.82 11.50
N GLY A 107 -12.54 -12.71 11.31
CA GLY A 107 -13.51 -12.48 12.40
C GLY A 107 -13.42 -11.06 12.96
N TRP A 108 -13.00 -10.08 12.15
CA TRP A 108 -12.80 -8.69 12.54
C TRP A 108 -13.80 -7.75 11.89
N ASN A 109 -14.03 -6.61 12.54
CA ASN A 109 -14.72 -5.47 11.96
C ASN A 109 -13.71 -4.42 11.49
N ILE A 110 -14.13 -3.55 10.59
CA ILE A 110 -13.28 -2.45 10.08
C ILE A 110 -12.80 -1.54 11.22
N LYS A 111 -13.61 -1.35 12.25
CA LYS A 111 -13.30 -0.52 13.42
C LYS A 111 -12.18 -1.09 14.31
N ASP A 112 -11.95 -2.39 14.23
CA ASP A 112 -10.94 -3.09 15.02
C ASP A 112 -9.52 -2.86 14.47
N ILE A 113 -9.40 -2.30 13.25
CA ILE A 113 -8.12 -2.08 12.60
C ILE A 113 -7.48 -0.79 13.11
N ASP A 114 -6.23 -0.89 13.52
CA ASP A 114 -5.44 0.24 14.01
C ASP A 114 -4.82 1.03 12.86
N LEU A 115 -4.28 0.35 11.85
CA LEU A 115 -3.59 0.94 10.71
C LEU A 115 -3.97 0.27 9.38
N PHE A 116 -4.04 1.08 8.34
CA PHE A 116 -4.29 0.64 6.98
C PHE A 116 -3.17 1.09 6.04
N GLU A 117 -2.76 0.20 5.16
CA GLU A 117 -2.00 0.53 3.95
C GLU A 117 -2.87 0.23 2.74
N ILE A 118 -3.34 1.28 2.08
CA ILE A 118 -4.20 1.20 0.90
C ILE A 118 -3.43 1.79 -0.28
N ASN A 119 -3.06 0.95 -1.24
CA ASN A 119 -2.26 1.42 -2.36
C ASN A 119 -3.00 2.49 -3.17
N GLU A 120 -2.35 3.63 -3.36
CA GLU A 120 -2.88 4.80 -4.06
C GLU A 120 -2.52 4.74 -5.54
N ALA A 121 -3.17 3.87 -6.32
CA ALA A 121 -3.04 3.94 -7.77
C ALA A 121 -3.52 5.31 -8.29
N PHE A 122 -4.63 5.81 -7.71
CA PHE A 122 -5.20 7.13 -7.95
C PHE A 122 -5.83 7.66 -6.66
N ALA A 123 -5.76 8.97 -6.41
CA ALA A 123 -6.41 9.58 -5.26
C ALA A 123 -7.93 9.35 -5.27
N ALA A 124 -8.57 9.51 -6.43
CA ALA A 124 -10.02 9.28 -6.57
C ALA A 124 -10.42 7.84 -6.19
N GLN A 125 -9.61 6.85 -6.60
CA GLN A 125 -9.80 5.45 -6.26
C GLN A 125 -9.66 5.21 -4.75
N SER A 126 -8.61 5.72 -4.14
CA SER A 126 -8.38 5.59 -2.69
C SER A 126 -9.51 6.22 -1.90
N LEU A 127 -9.91 7.44 -2.23
CA LEU A 127 -11.03 8.12 -1.59
C LEU A 127 -12.36 7.35 -1.72
N ALA A 128 -12.63 6.74 -2.87
CA ALA A 128 -13.80 5.90 -3.06
C ALA A 128 -13.79 4.67 -2.13
N VAL A 129 -12.63 4.03 -1.96
CA VAL A 129 -12.45 2.91 -1.02
C VAL A 129 -12.68 3.36 0.42
N LEU A 130 -12.01 4.42 0.86
CA LEU A 130 -12.14 4.97 2.21
C LEU A 130 -13.59 5.31 2.54
N LYS A 131 -14.25 6.04 1.65
CA LYS A 131 -15.65 6.46 1.83
C LYS A 131 -16.60 5.27 1.93
N THR A 132 -16.44 4.28 1.03
CA THR A 132 -17.33 3.10 0.99
C THR A 132 -17.15 2.19 2.19
N LEU A 133 -15.93 2.08 2.72
CA LEU A 133 -15.63 1.25 3.88
C LEU A 133 -15.70 2.03 5.20
N SER A 134 -15.96 3.35 5.15
CA SER A 134 -15.97 4.24 6.31
C SER A 134 -14.66 4.17 7.12
N ILE A 135 -13.52 4.17 6.41
CA ILE A 135 -12.19 4.13 7.02
C ILE A 135 -11.75 5.56 7.37
N PRO A 136 -11.36 5.82 8.64
CA PRO A 136 -10.81 7.11 9.05
C PRO A 136 -9.47 7.37 8.33
N GLN A 137 -9.35 8.54 7.69
CA GLN A 137 -8.17 8.88 6.87
C GLN A 137 -6.88 8.94 7.69
N GLU A 138 -6.95 9.34 8.95
CA GLU A 138 -5.82 9.45 9.87
C GLU A 138 -5.16 8.10 10.21
N LYS A 139 -5.83 6.97 9.90
CA LYS A 139 -5.29 5.62 10.05
C LYS A 139 -4.66 5.07 8.77
N VAL A 140 -4.74 5.80 7.65
CA VAL A 140 -4.40 5.29 6.32
C VAL A 140 -3.09 5.89 5.82
N ASN A 141 -2.19 5.04 5.32
CA ASN A 141 -0.95 5.46 4.66
C ASN A 141 -0.20 6.55 5.47
N VAL A 142 -0.07 6.32 6.75
CA VAL A 142 0.41 7.33 7.73
C VAL A 142 1.85 7.79 7.48
N ASN A 143 2.59 7.08 6.63
CA ASN A 143 3.93 7.43 6.18
C ASN A 143 3.95 7.90 4.71
N GLY A 144 2.80 8.24 4.15
CA GLY A 144 2.63 8.54 2.73
C GLY A 144 2.27 7.29 1.91
N GLY A 145 1.70 7.52 0.72
CA GLY A 145 1.26 6.47 -0.18
C GLY A 145 1.91 6.54 -1.56
N ALA A 146 1.44 5.72 -2.49
CA ALA A 146 2.05 5.55 -3.80
C ALA A 146 2.04 6.81 -4.68
N ILE A 147 1.15 7.77 -4.44
CA ILE A 147 1.16 9.04 -5.17
C ILE A 147 2.47 9.81 -4.88
N ALA A 148 2.94 9.78 -3.64
CA ALA A 148 4.17 10.43 -3.24
C ALA A 148 5.40 9.52 -3.40
N LEU A 149 5.29 8.24 -3.01
CA LEU A 149 6.42 7.30 -2.94
C LEU A 149 6.68 6.55 -4.25
N GLY A 150 5.69 6.46 -5.13
CA GLY A 150 5.74 5.66 -6.35
C GLY A 150 5.02 4.31 -6.22
N HIS A 151 4.78 3.68 -7.38
CA HIS A 151 4.05 2.41 -7.47
C HIS A 151 4.86 1.39 -8.29
N PRO A 152 5.81 0.69 -7.66
CA PRO A 152 6.50 -0.44 -8.30
C PRO A 152 5.53 -1.62 -8.40
N ILE A 153 4.82 -1.72 -9.52
CA ILE A 153 3.62 -2.59 -9.71
C ILE A 153 3.88 -4.02 -9.24
N GLY A 154 5.02 -4.61 -9.60
CA GLY A 154 5.38 -5.98 -9.21
C GLY A 154 5.76 -6.14 -7.73
N ALA A 155 6.08 -5.06 -7.02
CA ALA A 155 6.51 -5.09 -5.63
C ALA A 155 5.51 -4.43 -4.65
N SER A 156 4.55 -3.66 -5.15
CA SER A 156 3.69 -2.82 -4.30
C SER A 156 2.94 -3.56 -3.21
N GLY A 157 2.48 -4.79 -3.46
CA GLY A 157 1.81 -5.58 -2.42
C GLY A 157 2.72 -5.86 -1.23
N THR A 158 3.95 -6.28 -1.48
CA THR A 158 4.94 -6.54 -0.43
C THR A 158 5.42 -5.21 0.18
N ARG A 159 5.60 -4.15 -0.62
CA ARG A 159 6.01 -2.84 -0.14
C ARG A 159 5.05 -2.29 0.91
N ILE A 160 3.73 -2.25 0.61
CA ILE A 160 2.75 -1.75 1.57
C ILE A 160 2.65 -2.63 2.83
N LEU A 161 2.84 -3.94 2.69
CA LEU A 161 2.88 -4.85 3.83
C LEU A 161 4.10 -4.59 4.74
N VAL A 162 5.27 -4.35 4.17
CA VAL A 162 6.49 -3.99 4.91
C VAL A 162 6.27 -2.69 5.67
N THR A 163 5.78 -1.64 5.00
CA THR A 163 5.47 -0.35 5.65
C THR A 163 4.48 -0.52 6.81
N LEU A 164 3.40 -1.28 6.58
CA LEU A 164 2.40 -1.56 7.61
C LEU A 164 3.02 -2.24 8.84
N ILE A 165 3.82 -3.29 8.64
CA ILE A 165 4.49 -4.02 9.74
C ILE A 165 5.39 -3.10 10.55
N HIS A 166 6.25 -2.33 9.87
CA HIS A 166 7.18 -1.40 10.55
C HIS A 166 6.44 -0.32 11.34
N GLU A 167 5.37 0.24 10.78
CA GLU A 167 4.60 1.26 11.49
C GLU A 167 3.77 0.68 12.63
N MET A 168 3.25 -0.54 12.48
CA MET A 168 2.61 -1.26 13.59
C MET A 168 3.59 -1.52 14.74
N ILE A 169 4.85 -1.83 14.44
CA ILE A 169 5.89 -2.00 15.47
C ILE A 169 6.15 -0.67 16.18
N LYS A 170 6.32 0.41 15.44
CA LYS A 170 6.64 1.74 15.94
C LYS A 170 5.54 2.30 16.85
N ARG A 171 4.27 2.08 16.52
CA ARG A 171 3.10 2.58 17.27
C ARG A 171 2.55 1.59 18.27
N ASP A 172 3.12 0.39 18.39
CA ASP A 172 2.56 -0.75 19.15
C ASP A 172 1.12 -1.11 18.73
N ALA A 173 0.78 -0.88 17.46
CA ALA A 173 -0.50 -1.26 16.88
C ALA A 173 -0.63 -2.79 16.79
N LYS A 174 -1.84 -3.32 16.98
CA LYS A 174 -2.08 -4.76 17.09
C LYS A 174 -2.70 -5.36 15.83
N LYS A 175 -3.55 -4.61 15.12
CA LYS A 175 -4.27 -5.08 13.94
C LYS A 175 -4.02 -4.16 12.76
N GLY A 176 -3.54 -4.71 11.66
CA GLY A 176 -3.27 -3.99 10.43
C GLY A 176 -3.95 -4.63 9.23
N LEU A 177 -4.23 -3.82 8.21
CA LEU A 177 -4.79 -4.26 6.95
C LEU A 177 -4.07 -3.59 5.78
N ALA A 178 -3.53 -4.41 4.87
CA ALA A 178 -2.99 -3.96 3.60
C ALA A 178 -3.94 -4.35 2.46
N THR A 179 -4.19 -3.45 1.51
CA THR A 179 -5.04 -3.73 0.34
C THR A 179 -4.64 -2.91 -0.88
N LEU A 180 -4.88 -3.49 -2.05
CA LEU A 180 -4.63 -2.82 -3.32
C LEU A 180 -5.58 -3.31 -4.41
N CYS A 181 -5.84 -2.44 -5.39
CA CYS A 181 -6.51 -2.80 -6.63
C CYS A 181 -5.52 -3.46 -7.60
N ILE A 182 -6.04 -4.26 -8.51
CA ILE A 182 -5.26 -5.00 -9.50
C ILE A 182 -5.89 -4.78 -10.87
N GLY A 183 -5.07 -4.53 -11.87
CA GLY A 183 -5.50 -4.38 -13.25
C GLY A 183 -6.38 -5.54 -13.73
N GLY A 184 -7.38 -5.24 -14.57
CA GLY A 184 -8.36 -6.22 -15.03
C GLY A 184 -9.61 -6.35 -14.16
N GLY A 185 -9.75 -5.54 -13.10
CA GLY A 185 -10.93 -5.54 -12.22
C GLY A 185 -10.82 -6.50 -11.06
N MET A 186 -9.73 -6.41 -10.30
CA MET A 186 -9.49 -7.26 -9.14
C MET A 186 -9.01 -6.43 -7.94
N GLY A 187 -9.08 -7.02 -6.76
CA GLY A 187 -8.47 -6.50 -5.55
C GLY A 187 -7.99 -7.63 -4.63
N ILE A 188 -7.04 -7.31 -3.79
CA ILE A 188 -6.56 -8.19 -2.73
C ILE A 188 -6.45 -7.41 -1.42
N ALA A 189 -6.73 -8.09 -0.31
CA ALA A 189 -6.54 -7.55 1.03
C ALA A 189 -5.95 -8.61 1.95
N MET A 190 -5.12 -8.17 2.89
CA MET A 190 -4.49 -9.01 3.90
C MET A 190 -4.62 -8.36 5.28
N CYS A 191 -5.09 -9.13 6.26
CA CYS A 191 -5.16 -8.77 7.67
C CYS A 191 -3.97 -9.38 8.41
N ILE A 192 -3.27 -8.59 9.19
CA ILE A 192 -2.13 -9.02 10.03
C ILE A 192 -2.34 -8.60 11.48
N GLU A 193 -1.79 -9.39 12.41
CA GLU A 193 -1.85 -9.11 13.86
C GLU A 193 -0.46 -9.20 14.51
N ARG A 194 -0.28 -8.48 15.62
CA ARG A 194 0.93 -8.49 16.45
C ARG A 194 0.58 -8.74 17.91
#